data_da52e6205e198420a279eec1b83ee73b
#
_entry.id   da52e6205e198420a279eec1b83ee73b
#
_cell.length_a   1.000
_cell.length_b   1.000
_cell.length_c   1.000
_cell.angle_alpha   90.00
_cell.angle_beta   90.00
_cell.angle_gamma   90.00
#
_symmetry.space_group_name_H-M   'P 1'
#
loop_
_entity.id
_entity.type
_entity.pdbx_description
1 polymer ?
#
loop_
_entity_poly.entity_id
_entity_poly.type
_entity_poly.pdbx_seq_one_letter_code
_entity_poly.pdbx_strand_id
1 'polypeptide(L)'
;MNSNYANRESKAVDAIKKAIPSSLKRDMLKASKGMFAELYENNEAFPNHYIASAIDGVGTKILVAEAMGIYDTIGIDCVAMSANDLATVGAVSPFLFMDCISCQKQIEEKAITGAIVKGISKGLEQCDASKILSNSIRINFGKGETASVDELICSTKPGYGFDLVGCMVGFVKKEKFRKQKVNIGDKIIALRSSGPHSNGYTALRHYLLNGDFETRKEFKKLYKGKHSLNDTFDNSSIGKKLLEPTKIYLQTMAKISKNYDVVGINNTGYGLKNFNRVKGSFEFLIDKPLRPQAIFELMQRESRFSDKQMYETFNMGMGFFVICKDKDADNILQIANDAAIVGEVRKSNETVTVLEKSGKKIVFEGY
;
A
#
# COMPACT_ATOMS: atom_id res chain seq x y z
N MET A 1 35.74 -16.11 3.30
CA MET A 1 34.68 -15.22 2.77
C MET A 1 35.29 -14.28 1.77
N ASN A 2 34.75 -14.22 0.56
CA ASN A 2 35.32 -13.43 -0.52
C ASN A 2 35.31 -11.93 -0.17
N SER A 3 36.46 -11.25 -0.28
CA SER A 3 36.60 -9.79 -0.08
C SER A 3 35.57 -8.96 -0.89
N ASN A 4 35.06 -9.53 -1.96
CA ASN A 4 34.06 -8.93 -2.83
C ASN A 4 32.64 -8.89 -2.21
N TYR A 5 32.25 -9.89 -1.42
CA TYR A 5 30.93 -9.92 -0.72
C TYR A 5 30.88 -8.84 0.37
N ALA A 6 31.88 -8.80 1.26
CA ALA A 6 31.95 -7.81 2.33
C ALA A 6 31.94 -6.36 1.81
N ASN A 7 32.60 -6.11 0.66
CA ASN A 7 32.61 -4.79 0.02
C ASN A 7 31.25 -4.40 -0.57
N ARG A 8 30.48 -5.35 -1.14
CA ARG A 8 29.13 -5.11 -1.65
C ARG A 8 28.17 -4.76 -0.53
N GLU A 9 28.15 -5.60 0.50
CA GLU A 9 27.31 -5.40 1.69
C GLU A 9 27.63 -4.05 2.35
N SER A 10 28.90 -3.68 2.52
CA SER A 10 29.30 -2.41 3.09
C SER A 10 28.77 -1.22 2.28
N LYS A 11 28.85 -1.26 0.95
CA LYS A 11 28.32 -0.19 0.09
C LYS A 11 26.80 -0.04 0.20
N ALA A 12 26.05 -1.17 0.24
CA ALA A 12 24.61 -1.17 0.43
C ALA A 12 24.23 -0.57 1.79
N VAL A 13 24.90 -1.00 2.86
CA VAL A 13 24.70 -0.49 4.22
C VAL A 13 24.99 1.01 4.31
N ASP A 14 26.04 1.51 3.66
CA ASP A 14 26.37 2.94 3.66
C ASP A 14 25.35 3.79 2.88
N ALA A 15 24.83 3.26 1.77
CA ALA A 15 23.75 3.90 1.02
C ALA A 15 22.47 3.99 1.85
N ILE A 16 22.10 2.91 2.55
CA ILE A 16 20.96 2.86 3.47
C ILE A 16 21.13 3.89 4.60
N LYS A 17 22.26 3.90 5.30
CA LYS A 17 22.53 4.84 6.40
C LYS A 17 22.39 6.30 5.97
N LYS A 18 22.88 6.66 4.79
CA LYS A 18 22.77 8.02 4.24
C LYS A 18 21.34 8.39 3.85
N ALA A 19 20.49 7.41 3.50
CA ALA A 19 19.11 7.63 3.08
C ALA A 19 18.13 7.79 4.26
N ILE A 20 18.52 7.41 5.49
CA ILE A 20 17.64 7.51 6.68
C ILE A 20 17.83 8.86 7.36
N PRO A 21 16.81 9.74 7.38
CA PRO A 21 16.88 10.99 8.17
C PRO A 21 17.04 10.71 9.67
N SER A 22 17.81 11.55 10.36
CA SER A 22 18.01 11.42 11.80
C SER A 22 16.69 11.57 12.60
N SER A 23 15.73 12.32 12.07
CA SER A 23 14.39 12.46 12.64
C SER A 23 13.61 11.14 12.76
N LEU A 24 13.93 10.14 11.95
CA LEU A 24 13.29 8.81 11.98
C LEU A 24 13.98 7.82 12.94
N LYS A 25 15.05 8.23 13.61
CA LYS A 25 15.82 7.39 14.58
C LYS A 25 15.88 7.99 15.98
N ARG A 26 15.07 8.99 16.30
CA ARG A 26 15.21 9.78 17.55
C ARG A 26 14.91 9.00 18.82
N ASP A 27 13.95 8.06 18.77
CA ASP A 27 13.51 7.30 19.95
C ASP A 27 14.33 5.99 20.13
N MET A 28 15.31 5.75 19.27
CA MET A 28 16.20 4.61 19.40
C MET A 28 17.15 4.77 20.58
N LEU A 29 17.25 3.77 21.44
CA LEU A 29 18.20 3.72 22.55
C LEU A 29 19.63 3.64 22.00
N LYS A 30 20.45 4.67 22.26
CA LYS A 30 21.82 4.78 21.72
C LYS A 30 22.68 3.55 22.02
N ALA A 31 22.49 2.93 23.19
CA ALA A 31 23.20 1.72 23.59
C ALA A 31 22.94 0.50 22.72
N SER A 32 21.81 0.45 21.97
CA SER A 32 21.47 -0.67 21.10
C SER A 32 21.88 -0.46 19.63
N LYS A 33 22.49 0.68 19.32
CA LYS A 33 22.93 0.99 17.95
C LYS A 33 23.94 -0.05 17.44
N GLY A 34 23.61 -0.70 16.33
CA GLY A 34 24.46 -1.73 15.71
C GLY A 34 24.34 -3.11 16.35
N MET A 35 23.49 -3.31 17.34
CA MET A 35 23.14 -4.63 17.86
C MET A 35 22.20 -5.39 16.88
N PHE A 36 22.00 -6.69 17.12
CA PHE A 36 21.07 -7.51 16.32
C PHE A 36 19.61 -7.03 16.39
N ALA A 37 19.23 -6.42 17.51
CA ALA A 37 17.93 -5.75 17.67
C ALA A 37 18.15 -4.33 18.16
N GLU A 38 17.47 -3.37 17.56
CA GLU A 38 17.42 -1.99 18.04
C GLU A 38 16.28 -1.83 19.04
N LEU A 39 16.53 -1.16 20.16
CA LEU A 39 15.57 -0.89 21.21
C LEU A 39 15.05 0.53 21.09
N TYR A 40 13.78 0.72 21.38
CA TYR A 40 13.10 2.01 21.32
C TYR A 40 12.48 2.33 22.66
N GLU A 41 12.57 3.59 23.07
CA GLU A 41 12.00 4.05 24.33
C GLU A 41 10.49 3.85 24.33
N ASN A 42 10.00 3.25 25.41
CA ASN A 42 8.58 3.14 25.66
C ASN A 42 8.05 4.48 26.20
N ASN A 43 6.85 4.88 25.82
CA ASN A 43 6.21 6.06 26.36
C ASN A 43 4.90 5.70 27.09
N GLU A 44 4.41 6.64 27.89
CA GLU A 44 3.27 6.45 28.79
C GLU A 44 1.94 6.17 28.08
N ALA A 45 1.89 6.35 26.74
CA ALA A 45 0.67 6.14 25.97
C ALA A 45 0.26 4.66 25.81
N PHE A 46 1.18 3.72 26.02
CA PHE A 46 0.97 2.29 25.76
C PHE A 46 -0.05 1.59 26.66
N PRO A 47 -0.18 1.86 27.96
CA PRO A 47 -1.09 1.14 28.83
C PRO A 47 -2.56 1.13 28.38
N ASN A 48 -3.03 2.21 27.75
CA ASN A 48 -4.41 2.36 27.29
C ASN A 48 -4.58 2.11 25.80
N HIS A 49 -3.59 1.46 25.14
CA HIS A 49 -3.61 1.21 23.70
C HIS A 49 -3.59 -0.29 23.42
N TYR A 50 -4.16 -0.66 22.26
CA TYR A 50 -3.81 -1.91 21.59
C TYR A 50 -2.59 -1.68 20.71
N ILE A 51 -1.75 -2.70 20.57
CA ILE A 51 -0.71 -2.75 19.55
C ILE A 51 -1.38 -3.20 18.25
N ALA A 52 -1.14 -2.47 17.16
CA ALA A 52 -1.55 -2.84 15.82
C ALA A 52 -0.28 -3.14 15.01
N SER A 53 -0.30 -4.19 14.21
CA SER A 53 0.81 -4.55 13.33
C SER A 53 0.29 -5.04 11.99
N ALA A 54 1.00 -4.74 10.92
CA ALA A 54 0.78 -5.27 9.58
C ALA A 54 2.12 -5.52 8.91
N ILE A 55 2.19 -6.57 8.11
CA ILE A 55 3.32 -6.91 7.27
C ILE A 55 2.80 -7.22 5.87
N ASP A 56 3.41 -6.62 4.85
CA ASP A 56 3.03 -6.85 3.46
C ASP A 56 4.21 -6.60 2.52
N GLY A 57 4.16 -7.23 1.33
CA GLY A 57 5.12 -7.05 0.26
C GLY A 57 4.59 -6.16 -0.86
N VAL A 58 5.49 -5.56 -1.63
CA VAL A 58 5.11 -4.74 -2.79
C VAL A 58 4.57 -5.59 -3.94
N GLY A 59 4.99 -6.84 -4.02
CA GLY A 59 4.56 -7.75 -5.06
C GLY A 59 5.14 -7.42 -6.45
N THR A 60 4.45 -7.86 -7.50
CA THR A 60 5.02 -7.85 -8.87
C THR A 60 5.09 -6.48 -9.56
N LYS A 61 4.71 -5.39 -8.88
CA LYS A 61 5.03 -4.01 -9.30
C LYS A 61 6.54 -3.80 -9.40
N ILE A 62 7.31 -4.47 -8.55
CA ILE A 62 8.77 -4.47 -8.55
C ILE A 62 9.36 -4.76 -9.94
N LEU A 63 8.76 -5.69 -10.71
CA LEU A 63 9.23 -6.02 -12.05
C LEU A 63 9.09 -4.85 -13.05
N VAL A 64 8.12 -3.98 -12.83
CA VAL A 64 7.98 -2.74 -13.61
C VAL A 64 9.05 -1.72 -13.21
N ALA A 65 9.31 -1.60 -11.91
CA ALA A 65 10.37 -0.72 -11.38
C ALA A 65 11.75 -1.14 -11.90
N GLU A 66 12.05 -2.43 -11.90
CA GLU A 66 13.27 -3.02 -12.44
C GLU A 66 13.42 -2.72 -13.93
N ALA A 67 12.38 -2.95 -14.73
CA ALA A 67 12.39 -2.70 -16.17
C ALA A 67 12.59 -1.22 -16.51
N MET A 68 12.00 -0.32 -15.71
CA MET A 68 12.10 1.14 -15.88
C MET A 68 13.37 1.74 -15.25
N GLY A 69 14.07 1.02 -14.36
CA GLY A 69 15.19 1.54 -13.59
C GLY A 69 14.78 2.62 -12.57
N ILE A 70 13.53 2.60 -12.09
CA ILE A 70 12.96 3.58 -11.14
C ILE A 70 12.63 2.84 -9.84
N TYR A 71 13.35 3.13 -8.77
CA TYR A 71 13.29 2.36 -7.54
C TYR A 71 12.80 3.15 -6.31
N ASP A 72 12.86 4.48 -6.34
CA ASP A 72 12.48 5.31 -5.19
C ASP A 72 10.96 5.32 -4.94
N THR A 73 10.13 5.11 -5.96
CA THR A 73 8.68 5.00 -5.81
C THR A 73 8.27 3.72 -5.07
N ILE A 74 9.01 2.64 -5.29
CA ILE A 74 8.74 1.31 -4.70
C ILE A 74 8.89 1.32 -3.17
N GLY A 75 9.83 2.12 -2.63
CA GLY A 75 9.95 2.29 -1.19
C GLY A 75 8.71 2.94 -0.56
N ILE A 76 8.06 3.88 -1.26
CA ILE A 76 6.78 4.46 -0.83
C ILE A 76 5.68 3.39 -0.83
N ASP A 77 5.63 2.55 -1.88
CA ASP A 77 4.68 1.44 -1.95
C ASP A 77 4.84 0.48 -0.77
N CYS A 78 6.07 0.13 -0.41
CA CYS A 78 6.37 -0.76 0.72
C CYS A 78 5.77 -0.23 2.04
N VAL A 79 5.95 1.06 2.31
CA VAL A 79 5.34 1.70 3.49
C VAL A 79 3.82 1.74 3.38
N ALA A 80 3.30 2.11 2.22
CA ALA A 80 1.87 2.27 2.00
C ALA A 80 1.08 0.98 2.24
N MET A 81 1.62 -0.18 1.87
CA MET A 81 0.94 -1.46 2.05
C MET A 81 0.61 -1.70 3.52
N SER A 82 1.60 -1.67 4.41
CA SER A 82 1.39 -1.88 5.84
C SER A 82 0.72 -0.67 6.54
N ALA A 83 1.01 0.56 6.12
CA ALA A 83 0.40 1.76 6.70
C ALA A 83 -1.11 1.85 6.44
N ASN A 84 -1.55 1.49 5.23
CA ASN A 84 -2.97 1.52 4.88
C ASN A 84 -3.75 0.40 5.59
N ASP A 85 -3.13 -0.75 5.82
CA ASP A 85 -3.73 -1.80 6.64
C ASP A 85 -3.91 -1.34 8.09
N LEU A 86 -2.89 -0.69 8.68
CA LEU A 86 -3.04 -0.09 10.01
C LEU A 86 -4.12 1.01 10.02
N ALA A 87 -4.25 1.79 8.95
CA ALA A 87 -5.27 2.85 8.86
C ALA A 87 -6.71 2.30 8.98
N THR A 88 -6.95 1.02 8.67
CA THR A 88 -8.27 0.40 8.82
C THR A 88 -8.77 0.37 10.27
N VAL A 89 -7.87 0.34 11.25
CA VAL A 89 -8.23 0.39 12.67
C VAL A 89 -8.41 1.81 13.22
N GLY A 90 -8.42 2.82 12.35
CA GLY A 90 -8.83 4.20 12.67
C GLY A 90 -7.68 5.10 13.12
N ALA A 91 -7.78 5.70 14.31
CA ALA A 91 -6.81 6.67 14.83
C ALA A 91 -5.54 5.98 15.36
N VAL A 92 -4.80 5.32 14.48
CA VAL A 92 -3.55 4.65 14.80
C VAL A 92 -2.38 5.65 14.86
N SER A 93 -1.52 5.48 15.86
CA SER A 93 -0.23 6.17 15.98
C SER A 93 0.86 5.19 15.55
N PRO A 94 1.41 5.29 14.33
CA PRO A 94 2.49 4.41 13.91
C PRO A 94 3.74 4.71 14.73
N PHE A 95 4.46 3.65 15.10
CA PHE A 95 5.61 3.75 16.00
C PHE A 95 6.90 3.22 15.38
N LEU A 96 6.84 2.05 14.76
CA LEU A 96 8.01 1.38 14.22
C LEU A 96 7.70 0.80 12.84
N PHE A 97 8.60 1.04 11.89
CA PHE A 97 8.62 0.40 10.61
C PHE A 97 9.93 -0.37 10.42
N MET A 98 9.85 -1.57 9.89
CA MET A 98 10.97 -2.43 9.54
C MET A 98 10.79 -2.95 8.12
N ASP A 99 11.89 -3.21 7.41
CA ASP A 99 11.86 -3.74 6.06
C ASP A 99 12.80 -4.92 5.88
N CYS A 100 12.55 -5.70 4.83
CA CYS A 100 13.43 -6.72 4.34
C CYS A 100 13.61 -6.54 2.82
N ILE A 101 14.85 -6.37 2.38
CA ILE A 101 15.23 -6.28 0.98
C ILE A 101 16.04 -7.54 0.66
N SER A 102 15.40 -8.53 0.01
CA SER A 102 16.11 -9.68 -0.55
C SER A 102 16.48 -9.38 -1.99
N CYS A 103 17.76 -9.42 -2.36
CA CYS A 103 18.16 -8.88 -3.66
C CYS A 103 19.32 -9.62 -4.33
N GLN A 104 19.42 -9.41 -5.63
CA GLN A 104 20.51 -9.89 -6.44
C GLN A 104 21.64 -8.85 -6.52
N LYS A 105 22.79 -9.31 -6.92
CA LYS A 105 24.10 -8.63 -6.99
C LYS A 105 24.07 -7.19 -7.49
N GLN A 106 23.36 -6.89 -8.59
CA GLN A 106 23.38 -5.55 -9.18
C GLN A 106 22.62 -4.51 -8.34
N ILE A 107 21.66 -4.94 -7.54
CA ILE A 107 20.94 -4.06 -6.60
C ILE A 107 21.89 -3.54 -5.54
N GLU A 108 22.79 -4.39 -5.04
CA GLU A 108 23.81 -4.01 -4.05
C GLU A 108 24.95 -3.21 -4.69
N GLU A 109 25.55 -3.72 -5.75
CA GLU A 109 26.74 -3.12 -6.41
C GLU A 109 26.46 -1.69 -6.92
N LYS A 110 25.23 -1.43 -7.39
CA LYS A 110 24.82 -0.10 -7.86
C LYS A 110 24.18 0.76 -6.79
N ALA A 111 24.19 0.30 -5.53
CA ALA A 111 23.59 0.99 -4.39
C ALA A 111 22.09 1.37 -4.62
N ILE A 112 21.35 0.55 -5.36
CA ILE A 112 19.93 0.73 -5.62
C ILE A 112 19.13 0.63 -4.33
N THR A 113 19.59 -0.16 -3.35
CA THR A 113 19.05 -0.21 -1.99
C THR A 113 18.87 1.19 -1.38
N GLY A 114 19.81 2.11 -1.62
CA GLY A 114 19.70 3.50 -1.17
C GLY A 114 18.51 4.26 -1.78
N ALA A 115 18.21 4.03 -3.07
CA ALA A 115 17.03 4.62 -3.71
C ALA A 115 15.73 4.05 -3.13
N ILE A 116 15.66 2.73 -2.89
CA ILE A 116 14.51 2.06 -2.25
C ILE A 116 14.29 2.66 -0.86
N VAL A 117 15.33 2.71 -0.02
CA VAL A 117 15.24 3.24 1.36
C VAL A 117 14.91 4.73 1.40
N LYS A 118 15.37 5.52 0.42
CA LYS A 118 14.92 6.91 0.26
C LYS A 118 13.40 6.99 0.01
N GLY A 119 12.86 6.09 -0.79
CA GLY A 119 11.41 5.96 -0.99
C GLY A 119 10.70 5.56 0.29
N ILE A 120 11.22 4.58 1.05
CA ILE A 120 10.69 4.21 2.37
C ILE A 120 10.65 5.44 3.29
N SER A 121 11.74 6.20 3.38
CA SER A 121 11.81 7.43 4.20
C SER A 121 10.72 8.43 3.83
N LYS A 122 10.51 8.69 2.53
CA LYS A 122 9.43 9.56 2.04
C LYS A 122 8.04 9.03 2.40
N GLY A 123 7.84 7.71 2.38
CA GLY A 123 6.59 7.08 2.80
C GLY A 123 6.34 7.24 4.29
N LEU A 124 7.37 7.06 5.13
CA LEU A 124 7.28 7.20 6.57
C LEU A 124 6.97 8.63 7.02
N GLU A 125 7.51 9.65 6.33
CA GLU A 125 7.18 11.05 6.58
C GLU A 125 5.67 11.32 6.39
N GLN A 126 5.01 10.62 5.46
CA GLN A 126 3.57 10.70 5.25
C GLN A 126 2.76 9.94 6.31
N CYS A 127 3.39 9.13 7.14
CA CYS A 127 2.73 8.34 8.18
C CYS A 127 2.71 9.01 9.56
N ASP A 128 3.52 10.04 9.83
CA ASP A 128 3.56 10.68 11.16
C ASP A 128 2.23 11.36 11.50
N ALA A 129 1.45 10.70 12.37
CA ALA A 129 0.16 11.18 12.85
C ALA A 129 0.23 11.89 14.23
N SER A 130 1.39 12.05 14.80
CA SER A 130 1.57 12.55 16.19
C SER A 130 0.96 13.93 16.43
N LYS A 131 1.15 14.88 15.52
CA LYS A 131 0.54 16.22 15.61
C LYS A 131 -0.98 16.14 15.48
N ILE A 132 -1.48 15.28 14.60
CA ILE A 132 -2.91 15.07 14.35
C ILE A 132 -3.58 14.53 15.61
N LEU A 133 -3.00 13.48 16.19
CA LEU A 133 -3.54 12.79 17.36
C LEU A 133 -3.15 13.43 18.70
N SER A 134 -2.34 14.49 18.65
CA SER A 134 -1.89 15.23 19.83
C SER A 134 -1.22 14.32 20.88
N ASN A 135 -0.30 13.46 20.43
CA ASN A 135 0.47 12.59 21.29
C ASN A 135 1.97 12.61 20.95
N SER A 136 2.79 11.96 21.78
CA SER A 136 4.25 11.89 21.64
C SER A 136 4.73 10.71 20.79
N ILE A 137 3.83 9.82 20.33
CA ILE A 137 4.21 8.65 19.56
C ILE A 137 4.61 9.11 18.15
N ARG A 138 5.87 8.82 17.80
CA ARG A 138 6.46 9.15 16.50
C ARG A 138 6.82 7.86 15.79
N ILE A 139 6.77 7.90 14.46
CA ILE A 139 7.24 6.77 13.67
C ILE A 139 8.77 6.74 13.65
N ASN A 140 9.31 5.54 13.81
CA ASN A 140 10.73 5.24 13.72
C ASN A 140 10.97 4.26 12.58
N PHE A 141 12.06 4.47 11.86
CA PHE A 141 12.57 3.45 10.94
C PHE A 141 13.51 2.54 11.74
N GLY A 142 13.06 1.32 11.96
CA GLY A 142 13.79 0.29 12.70
C GLY A 142 14.96 -0.29 11.93
N LYS A 143 15.44 -1.42 12.41
CA LYS A 143 16.46 -2.17 11.71
C LYS A 143 15.82 -2.89 10.52
N GLY A 144 16.33 -2.62 9.31
CA GLY A 144 16.02 -3.40 8.11
C GLY A 144 16.96 -4.58 7.93
N GLU A 145 16.61 -5.48 7.04
CA GLU A 145 17.43 -6.58 6.57
C GLU A 145 17.71 -6.42 5.08
N THR A 146 18.96 -6.67 4.67
CA THR A 146 19.35 -6.74 3.25
C THR A 146 20.08 -8.07 3.02
N ALA A 147 19.41 -8.97 2.29
CA ALA A 147 19.94 -10.32 2.03
C ALA A 147 20.36 -10.46 0.56
N SER A 148 21.62 -10.86 0.34
CA SER A 148 22.14 -11.27 -0.96
C SER A 148 21.67 -12.68 -1.30
N VAL A 149 20.78 -12.81 -2.29
CA VAL A 149 20.08 -14.08 -2.60
C VAL A 149 20.05 -14.35 -4.10
N ASP A 150 21.22 -14.26 -4.76
CA ASP A 150 21.35 -14.38 -6.22
C ASP A 150 20.69 -15.64 -6.81
N GLU A 151 20.69 -16.75 -6.06
CA GLU A 151 20.13 -18.03 -6.53
C GLU A 151 18.64 -18.20 -6.24
N LEU A 152 18.06 -17.40 -5.32
CA LEU A 152 16.66 -17.52 -4.90
C LEU A 152 15.72 -16.63 -5.69
N ILE A 153 16.20 -15.49 -6.16
CA ILE A 153 15.37 -14.49 -6.86
C ILE A 153 15.61 -14.54 -8.36
N CYS A 154 14.51 -14.58 -9.10
CA CYS A 154 14.50 -14.44 -10.56
C CYS A 154 14.01 -13.05 -10.94
N SER A 155 14.64 -12.42 -11.93
CA SER A 155 14.26 -11.11 -12.40
C SER A 155 14.11 -11.02 -13.93
N THR A 156 13.43 -9.96 -14.39
CA THR A 156 13.30 -9.66 -15.83
C THR A 156 14.64 -9.28 -16.45
N LYS A 157 15.51 -8.70 -15.65
CA LYS A 157 16.87 -8.28 -16.01
C LYS A 157 17.88 -9.01 -15.09
N PRO A 158 18.78 -9.83 -15.66
CA PRO A 158 19.71 -10.63 -14.84
C PRO A 158 20.50 -9.80 -13.83
N GLY A 159 20.50 -10.24 -12.58
CA GLY A 159 21.20 -9.62 -11.47
C GLY A 159 20.51 -8.41 -10.82
N TYR A 160 19.32 -7.98 -11.32
CA TYR A 160 18.59 -6.83 -10.79
C TYR A 160 17.34 -7.21 -9.98
N GLY A 161 17.09 -8.49 -9.75
CA GLY A 161 15.95 -8.94 -8.99
C GLY A 161 16.03 -8.55 -7.53
N PHE A 162 14.87 -8.22 -6.97
CA PHE A 162 14.72 -8.03 -5.53
C PHE A 162 13.29 -8.32 -5.11
N ASP A 163 13.12 -8.61 -3.83
CA ASP A 163 11.83 -8.58 -3.16
C ASP A 163 11.89 -7.58 -2.02
N LEU A 164 10.75 -6.97 -1.69
CA LEU A 164 10.66 -5.90 -0.70
C LEU A 164 9.41 -6.09 0.14
N VAL A 165 9.64 -6.30 1.43
CA VAL A 165 8.59 -6.50 2.45
C VAL A 165 8.75 -5.45 3.53
N GLY A 166 7.63 -4.86 3.97
CA GLY A 166 7.59 -3.89 5.06
C GLY A 166 6.67 -4.34 6.19
N CYS A 167 7.11 -4.14 7.43
CA CYS A 167 6.33 -4.38 8.63
C CYS A 167 6.15 -3.07 9.40
N MET A 168 4.93 -2.72 9.74
CA MET A 168 4.62 -1.54 10.54
C MET A 168 3.94 -1.94 11.85
N VAL A 169 4.39 -1.35 12.95
CA VAL A 169 3.78 -1.46 14.27
C VAL A 169 3.29 -0.09 14.71
N GLY A 170 2.12 -0.03 15.31
CA GLY A 170 1.53 1.20 15.82
C GLY A 170 0.63 0.94 17.03
N PHE A 171 0.06 2.02 17.55
CA PHE A 171 -0.79 1.98 18.73
C PHE A 171 -2.13 2.65 18.45
N VAL A 172 -3.22 2.03 18.88
CA VAL A 172 -4.57 2.57 18.78
C VAL A 172 -5.21 2.60 20.16
N LYS A 173 -5.82 3.72 20.55
CA LYS A 173 -6.55 3.82 21.82
C LYS A 173 -7.66 2.80 21.90
N LYS A 174 -7.70 2.00 22.99
CA LYS A 174 -8.72 0.96 23.22
C LYS A 174 -10.13 1.50 23.10
N GLU A 175 -10.37 2.70 23.65
CA GLU A 175 -11.68 3.37 23.60
C GLU A 175 -12.09 3.69 22.14
N LYS A 176 -11.17 4.20 21.32
CA LYS A 176 -11.46 4.55 19.92
C LYS A 176 -11.78 3.31 19.08
N PHE A 177 -10.97 2.27 19.19
CA PHE A 177 -11.19 1.03 18.47
C PHE A 177 -12.53 0.36 18.80
N ARG A 178 -12.92 0.32 20.08
CA ARG A 178 -14.18 -0.28 20.53
C ARG A 178 -15.45 0.41 20.02
N LYS A 179 -15.35 1.67 19.59
CA LYS A 179 -16.45 2.45 19.03
C LYS A 179 -16.66 2.22 17.52
N GLN A 180 -15.73 1.52 16.86
CA GLN A 180 -15.83 1.22 15.44
C GLN A 180 -16.90 0.15 15.21
N LYS A 181 -18.03 0.55 14.65
CA LYS A 181 -19.18 -0.33 14.36
C LYS A 181 -19.82 0.11 13.05
N VAL A 182 -20.26 -0.87 12.28
CA VAL A 182 -21.05 -0.67 11.07
C VAL A 182 -22.54 -0.84 11.41
N ASN A 183 -23.37 0.06 10.93
CA ASN A 183 -24.82 0.01 11.11
C ASN A 183 -25.53 0.17 9.77
N ILE A 184 -26.77 -0.32 9.70
CA ILE A 184 -27.64 -0.09 8.55
C ILE A 184 -27.90 1.42 8.43
N GLY A 185 -27.78 1.94 7.21
CA GLY A 185 -27.91 3.38 6.90
C GLY A 185 -26.62 4.17 6.96
N ASP A 186 -25.51 3.57 7.45
CA ASP A 186 -24.18 4.19 7.37
C ASP A 186 -23.80 4.46 5.91
N LYS A 187 -23.11 5.58 5.66
CA LYS A 187 -22.59 5.94 4.33
C LYS A 187 -21.22 5.35 4.09
N ILE A 188 -20.97 5.05 2.82
CA ILE A 188 -19.69 4.57 2.34
C ILE A 188 -19.03 5.70 1.55
N ILE A 189 -17.90 6.19 2.05
CA ILE A 189 -17.08 7.22 1.41
C ILE A 189 -15.86 6.55 0.79
N ALA A 190 -15.59 6.78 -0.49
CA ALA A 190 -14.38 6.34 -1.14
C ALA A 190 -13.34 7.46 -1.18
N LEU A 191 -12.12 7.16 -0.78
CA LEU A 191 -10.94 8.01 -0.96
C LEU A 191 -10.26 7.62 -2.27
N ARG A 192 -9.98 8.62 -3.12
CA ARG A 192 -9.40 8.40 -4.45
C ARG A 192 -8.01 7.76 -4.36
N SER A 193 -7.75 6.79 -5.22
CA SER A 193 -6.43 6.21 -5.42
C SER A 193 -5.54 7.08 -6.32
N SER A 194 -4.23 6.89 -6.26
CA SER A 194 -3.26 7.50 -7.19
C SER A 194 -3.18 6.76 -8.53
N GLY A 195 -3.64 5.52 -8.58
CA GLY A 195 -3.58 4.60 -9.72
C GLY A 195 -3.79 3.16 -9.23
N PRO A 196 -3.16 2.15 -9.85
CA PRO A 196 -3.32 0.74 -9.47
C PRO A 196 -2.81 0.40 -8.06
N HIS A 197 -2.08 1.32 -7.41
CA HIS A 197 -1.35 1.09 -6.18
C HIS A 197 -0.30 -0.01 -6.35
N SER A 198 -0.38 -1.11 -5.58
CA SER A 198 0.50 -2.27 -5.73
C SER A 198 -0.26 -3.56 -6.00
N ASN A 199 -1.52 -3.46 -6.46
CA ASN A 199 -2.39 -4.61 -6.66
C ASN A 199 -2.70 -4.85 -8.15
N GLY A 200 -2.93 -6.11 -8.53
CA GLY A 200 -3.31 -6.50 -9.89
C GLY A 200 -2.15 -6.46 -10.90
N TYR A 201 -0.91 -6.29 -10.48
CA TYR A 201 0.24 -6.12 -11.38
C TYR A 201 0.56 -7.34 -12.23
N THR A 202 0.24 -8.54 -11.79
CA THR A 202 0.35 -9.72 -12.65
C THR A 202 -0.56 -9.59 -13.87
N ALA A 203 -1.81 -9.18 -13.67
CA ALA A 203 -2.74 -8.96 -14.77
C ALA A 203 -2.32 -7.76 -15.64
N LEU A 204 -1.95 -6.62 -15.05
CA LEU A 204 -1.46 -5.44 -15.79
C LEU A 204 -0.28 -5.81 -16.69
N ARG A 205 0.73 -6.49 -16.16
CA ARG A 205 1.88 -6.90 -16.97
C ARG A 205 1.49 -7.86 -18.09
N HIS A 206 0.70 -8.88 -17.80
CA HIS A 206 0.41 -9.93 -18.78
C HIS A 206 -0.58 -9.50 -19.86
N TYR A 207 -1.56 -8.66 -19.57
CA TYR A 207 -2.60 -8.28 -20.53
C TYR A 207 -2.38 -6.91 -21.18
N LEU A 208 -1.61 -6.02 -20.55
CA LEU A 208 -1.35 -4.69 -21.09
C LEU A 208 -0.02 -4.63 -21.86
N LEU A 209 1.04 -5.26 -21.32
CA LEU A 209 2.41 -5.13 -21.83
C LEU A 209 2.78 -6.26 -22.81
N ASN A 210 3.67 -5.93 -23.75
CA ASN A 210 4.18 -6.86 -24.76
C ASN A 210 5.38 -7.70 -24.26
N GLY A 211 5.91 -7.38 -23.06
CA GLY A 211 7.03 -8.06 -22.44
C GLY A 211 8.37 -7.89 -23.18
N ASP A 212 8.58 -6.77 -23.86
CA ASP A 212 9.85 -6.45 -24.56
C ASP A 212 11.04 -6.41 -23.60
N PHE A 213 10.81 -6.06 -22.33
CA PHE A 213 11.79 -6.03 -21.24
C PHE A 213 12.03 -7.39 -20.56
N GLU A 214 11.21 -8.40 -20.80
CA GLU A 214 11.33 -9.71 -20.16
C GLU A 214 12.35 -10.59 -20.89
N THR A 215 13.44 -10.93 -20.20
CA THR A 215 14.54 -11.73 -20.79
C THR A 215 14.35 -13.22 -20.67
N ARG A 216 13.49 -13.69 -19.74
CA ARG A 216 13.23 -15.11 -19.49
C ARG A 216 12.17 -15.64 -20.46
N LYS A 217 12.54 -16.58 -21.31
CA LYS A 217 11.68 -17.11 -22.39
C LYS A 217 10.37 -17.69 -21.89
N GLU A 218 10.38 -18.37 -20.75
CA GLU A 218 9.21 -19.00 -20.14
C GLU A 218 8.20 -17.96 -19.63
N PHE A 219 8.65 -16.85 -19.08
CA PHE A 219 7.80 -15.78 -18.58
C PHE A 219 7.35 -14.83 -19.70
N LYS A 220 8.17 -14.62 -20.72
CA LYS A 220 7.81 -13.78 -21.89
C LYS A 220 6.53 -14.24 -22.59
N LYS A 221 6.27 -15.54 -22.60
CA LYS A 221 5.04 -16.13 -23.17
C LYS A 221 3.75 -15.72 -22.43
N LEU A 222 3.86 -15.23 -21.21
CA LEU A 222 2.72 -14.78 -20.40
C LEU A 222 2.23 -13.39 -20.79
N TYR A 223 3.09 -12.58 -21.44
CA TYR A 223 2.77 -11.24 -21.91
C TYR A 223 1.97 -11.33 -23.22
N LYS A 224 0.73 -10.87 -23.19
CA LYS A 224 -0.23 -10.92 -24.30
C LYS A 224 -0.64 -9.55 -24.80
N GLY A 225 -0.23 -8.49 -24.07
CA GLY A 225 -0.51 -7.11 -24.41
C GLY A 225 0.34 -6.63 -25.59
N LYS A 226 0.03 -5.45 -26.07
CA LYS A 226 0.71 -4.85 -27.24
C LYS A 226 1.55 -3.61 -26.87
N HIS A 227 1.43 -3.12 -25.64
CA HIS A 227 2.07 -1.87 -25.20
C HIS A 227 3.46 -2.11 -24.61
N SER A 228 4.36 -1.18 -24.90
CA SER A 228 5.64 -1.05 -24.19
C SER A 228 5.48 -0.15 -22.96
N LEU A 229 6.36 -0.32 -21.97
CA LEU A 229 6.44 0.58 -20.82
C LEU A 229 6.75 2.03 -21.22
N ASN A 230 7.40 2.23 -22.34
CA ASN A 230 7.80 3.55 -22.86
C ASN A 230 6.73 4.21 -23.74
N ASP A 231 5.65 3.52 -24.08
CA ASP A 231 4.56 4.10 -24.88
C ASP A 231 3.96 5.32 -24.18
N THR A 232 3.75 6.38 -24.95
CA THR A 232 3.13 7.61 -24.44
C THR A 232 1.69 7.34 -24.05
N PHE A 233 1.32 7.76 -22.85
CA PHE A 233 -0.02 7.61 -22.30
C PHE A 233 -0.32 8.70 -21.26
N ASP A 234 -1.44 9.41 -21.46
CA ASP A 234 -1.97 10.41 -20.51
C ASP A 234 -0.86 11.38 -20.00
N ASN A 235 -0.20 12.07 -20.95
CA ASN A 235 0.89 13.03 -20.73
C ASN A 235 2.13 12.45 -20.02
N SER A 236 2.33 11.14 -20.07
CA SER A 236 3.46 10.44 -19.46
C SER A 236 3.79 9.17 -20.27
N SER A 237 4.41 8.17 -19.64
CA SER A 237 4.51 6.83 -20.23
C SER A 237 3.69 5.82 -19.40
N ILE A 238 3.31 4.70 -20.04
CA ILE A 238 2.62 3.62 -19.35
C ILE A 238 3.41 3.16 -18.12
N GLY A 239 4.72 2.97 -18.25
CA GLY A 239 5.58 2.56 -17.15
C GLY A 239 5.56 3.53 -15.97
N LYS A 240 5.62 4.84 -16.21
CA LYS A 240 5.52 5.85 -15.15
C LYS A 240 4.14 5.88 -14.50
N LYS A 241 3.06 5.72 -15.27
CA LYS A 241 1.69 5.59 -14.70
C LYS A 241 1.54 4.33 -13.85
N LEU A 242 2.18 3.23 -14.25
CA LEU A 242 2.20 2.01 -13.43
C LEU A 242 3.10 2.17 -12.19
N LEU A 243 4.10 3.05 -12.19
CA LEU A 243 4.96 3.31 -11.04
C LEU A 243 4.48 4.45 -10.15
N GLU A 244 3.31 5.03 -10.44
CA GLU A 244 2.70 5.98 -9.50
C GLU A 244 2.61 5.34 -8.11
N PRO A 245 3.18 5.99 -7.07
CA PRO A 245 3.21 5.40 -5.74
C PRO A 245 1.82 5.19 -5.16
N THR A 246 1.67 4.14 -4.39
CA THR A 246 0.45 3.89 -3.60
C THR A 246 0.21 5.05 -2.65
N LYS A 247 -1.00 5.60 -2.68
CA LYS A 247 -1.41 6.68 -1.78
C LYS A 247 -1.50 6.16 -0.35
N ILE A 248 -0.94 6.91 0.60
CA ILE A 248 -0.97 6.60 2.02
C ILE A 248 -2.15 7.33 2.66
N TYR A 249 -3.06 6.57 3.27
CA TYR A 249 -4.30 7.11 3.87
C TYR A 249 -4.22 7.30 5.39
N LEU A 250 -3.12 6.90 6.03
CA LEU A 250 -2.99 6.84 7.48
C LEU A 250 -3.25 8.20 8.16
N GLN A 251 -2.67 9.29 7.65
CA GLN A 251 -2.92 10.63 8.22
C GLN A 251 -4.37 11.10 7.99
N THR A 252 -4.95 10.80 6.82
CA THR A 252 -6.34 11.13 6.54
C THR A 252 -7.26 10.40 7.50
N MET A 253 -7.03 9.09 7.70
CA MET A 253 -7.78 8.29 8.67
C MET A 253 -7.58 8.77 10.10
N ALA A 254 -6.37 9.17 10.48
CA ALA A 254 -6.12 9.75 11.80
C ALA A 254 -6.91 11.05 12.03
N LYS A 255 -6.99 11.94 11.02
CA LYS A 255 -7.81 13.17 11.08
C LYS A 255 -9.28 12.87 11.25
N ILE A 256 -9.81 11.93 10.46
CA ILE A 256 -11.22 11.52 10.51
C ILE A 256 -11.52 10.85 11.87
N SER A 257 -10.76 9.82 12.22
CA SER A 257 -11.02 8.99 13.40
C SER A 257 -10.73 9.70 14.73
N LYS A 258 -10.04 10.85 14.72
CA LYS A 258 -9.89 11.70 15.90
C LYS A 258 -11.25 12.15 16.42
N ASN A 259 -12.16 12.52 15.51
CA ASN A 259 -13.45 13.14 15.85
C ASN A 259 -14.67 12.25 15.57
N TYR A 260 -14.55 11.28 14.67
CA TYR A 260 -15.66 10.45 14.21
C TYR A 260 -15.37 8.95 14.46
N ASP A 261 -16.43 8.22 14.82
CA ASP A 261 -16.37 6.77 14.96
C ASP A 261 -16.63 6.15 13.58
N VAL A 262 -15.59 5.67 12.93
CA VAL A 262 -15.61 5.18 11.54
C VAL A 262 -14.94 3.82 11.42
N VAL A 263 -15.28 3.08 10.36
CA VAL A 263 -14.60 1.84 9.97
C VAL A 263 -13.86 2.08 8.66
N GLY A 264 -12.57 1.76 8.61
CA GLY A 264 -11.74 1.84 7.41
C GLY A 264 -11.68 0.50 6.67
N ILE A 265 -11.63 0.55 5.33
CA ILE A 265 -11.41 -0.62 4.48
C ILE A 265 -10.36 -0.27 3.44
N ASN A 266 -9.23 -1.00 3.46
CA ASN A 266 -8.18 -0.87 2.45
C ASN A 266 -8.58 -1.65 1.20
N ASN A 267 -8.63 -0.98 0.05
CA ASN A 267 -9.03 -1.60 -1.22
C ASN A 267 -7.79 -2.17 -1.94
N THR A 268 -7.35 -3.33 -1.50
CA THR A 268 -6.18 -4.06 -2.00
C THR A 268 -6.56 -5.21 -2.94
N GLY A 269 -5.76 -6.26 -3.03
CA GLY A 269 -6.12 -7.48 -3.76
C GLY A 269 -7.52 -7.97 -3.33
N TYR A 270 -8.26 -8.61 -4.21
CA TYR A 270 -9.68 -8.93 -4.08
C TYR A 270 -10.66 -7.74 -4.27
N GLY A 271 -10.19 -6.49 -4.45
CA GLY A 271 -11.04 -5.35 -4.80
C GLY A 271 -12.21 -5.15 -3.83
N LEU A 272 -13.43 -5.04 -4.35
CA LEU A 272 -14.63 -4.80 -3.55
C LEU A 272 -14.98 -5.93 -2.57
N LYS A 273 -14.43 -7.14 -2.73
CA LYS A 273 -14.60 -8.22 -1.75
C LYS A 273 -13.99 -7.89 -0.38
N ASN A 274 -13.11 -6.89 -0.28
CA ASN A 274 -12.54 -6.46 1.00
C ASN A 274 -13.59 -5.99 2.02
N PHE A 275 -14.76 -5.53 1.57
CA PHE A 275 -15.89 -5.22 2.48
C PHE A 275 -16.37 -6.45 3.25
N ASN A 276 -16.25 -7.64 2.68
CA ASN A 276 -16.71 -8.89 3.29
C ASN A 276 -15.85 -9.33 4.49
N ARG A 277 -14.74 -8.62 4.78
CA ARG A 277 -13.97 -8.77 6.05
C ARG A 277 -14.71 -8.17 7.25
N VAL A 278 -15.66 -7.28 7.02
CA VAL A 278 -16.48 -6.70 8.11
C VAL A 278 -17.39 -7.77 8.68
N LYS A 279 -17.28 -8.00 9.99
CA LYS A 279 -18.12 -8.97 10.68
C LYS A 279 -19.56 -8.48 10.80
N GLY A 280 -20.52 -9.31 10.46
CA GLY A 280 -21.95 -9.02 10.53
C GLY A 280 -22.69 -9.58 9.32
N SER A 281 -23.93 -9.11 9.12
CA SER A 281 -24.77 -9.46 7.98
C SER A 281 -25.23 -8.16 7.33
N PHE A 282 -24.51 -7.71 6.30
CA PHE A 282 -24.69 -6.42 5.65
C PHE A 282 -24.61 -6.54 4.13
N GLU A 283 -25.40 -5.75 3.41
CA GLU A 283 -25.14 -5.41 2.03
C GLU A 283 -24.41 -4.06 1.98
N PHE A 284 -23.19 -4.07 1.43
CA PHE A 284 -22.45 -2.85 1.11
C PHE A 284 -22.77 -2.46 -0.34
N LEU A 285 -23.70 -1.52 -0.50
CA LEU A 285 -24.09 -1.03 -1.81
C LEU A 285 -23.15 0.10 -2.27
N ILE A 286 -22.54 -0.07 -3.45
CA ILE A 286 -21.79 0.97 -4.17
C ILE A 286 -22.60 1.32 -5.42
N ASP A 287 -23.35 2.41 -5.38
CA ASP A 287 -24.24 2.87 -6.45
C ASP A 287 -23.69 4.06 -7.25
N LYS A 288 -22.67 4.74 -6.70
CA LYS A 288 -22.01 5.91 -7.29
C LYS A 288 -20.50 5.76 -7.26
N PRO A 289 -19.91 4.72 -7.90
CA PRO A 289 -18.47 4.51 -7.87
C PRO A 289 -17.73 5.71 -8.47
N LEU A 290 -16.55 6.03 -7.94
CA LEU A 290 -15.69 7.06 -8.51
C LEU A 290 -15.31 6.70 -9.95
N ARG A 291 -15.17 7.71 -10.81
CA ARG A 291 -14.59 7.48 -12.15
C ARG A 291 -13.15 6.98 -12.02
N PRO A 292 -12.81 5.81 -12.60
CA PRO A 292 -11.46 5.27 -12.58
C PRO A 292 -10.49 6.18 -13.35
N GLN A 293 -9.19 6.08 -13.04
CA GLN A 293 -8.13 6.69 -13.84
C GLN A 293 -8.04 6.00 -15.22
N ALA A 294 -7.55 6.73 -16.23
CA ALA A 294 -7.46 6.26 -17.61
C ALA A 294 -6.70 4.92 -17.77
N ILE A 295 -5.75 4.62 -16.89
CA ILE A 295 -5.01 3.35 -16.92
C ILE A 295 -5.92 2.13 -16.72
N PHE A 296 -6.98 2.25 -15.92
CA PHE A 296 -7.96 1.18 -15.74
C PHE A 296 -8.85 1.00 -16.98
N GLU A 297 -9.24 2.10 -17.63
CA GLU A 297 -10.00 2.07 -18.87
C GLU A 297 -9.16 1.40 -19.98
N LEU A 298 -7.86 1.75 -20.06
CA LEU A 298 -6.92 1.10 -20.96
C LEU A 298 -6.82 -0.40 -20.67
N MET A 299 -6.61 -0.77 -19.39
CA MET A 299 -6.50 -2.17 -18.99
C MET A 299 -7.76 -2.96 -19.32
N GLN A 300 -8.95 -2.43 -19.04
CA GLN A 300 -10.21 -3.11 -19.34
C GLN A 300 -10.39 -3.36 -20.85
N ARG A 301 -10.06 -2.36 -21.68
CA ARG A 301 -10.11 -2.48 -23.14
C ARG A 301 -9.16 -3.55 -23.69
N GLU A 302 -7.92 -3.57 -23.20
CA GLU A 302 -6.90 -4.49 -23.70
C GLU A 302 -7.12 -5.93 -23.17
N SER A 303 -7.52 -6.10 -21.92
CA SER A 303 -7.76 -7.40 -21.31
C SER A 303 -9.13 -8.00 -21.69
N ARG A 304 -10.09 -7.15 -22.05
CA ARG A 304 -11.51 -7.51 -22.20
C ARG A 304 -12.13 -8.07 -20.91
N PHE A 305 -11.60 -7.67 -19.76
CA PHE A 305 -12.17 -8.05 -18.47
C PHE A 305 -13.56 -7.46 -18.32
N SER A 306 -14.49 -8.26 -17.79
CA SER A 306 -15.79 -7.78 -17.36
C SER A 306 -15.65 -6.78 -16.20
N ASP A 307 -16.68 -5.97 -15.95
CA ASP A 307 -16.69 -5.09 -14.79
C ASP A 307 -16.44 -5.85 -13.48
N LYS A 308 -17.02 -7.05 -13.34
CA LYS A 308 -16.78 -7.90 -12.17
C LYS A 308 -15.29 -8.20 -11.99
N GLN A 309 -14.63 -8.66 -13.04
CA GLN A 309 -13.19 -8.97 -13.00
C GLN A 309 -12.33 -7.73 -12.71
N MET A 310 -12.69 -6.56 -13.27
CA MET A 310 -11.99 -5.30 -13.00
C MET A 310 -12.09 -4.90 -11.53
N TYR A 311 -13.29 -4.91 -10.93
CA TYR A 311 -13.53 -4.52 -9.55
C TYR A 311 -13.13 -5.60 -8.51
N GLU A 312 -12.88 -6.83 -8.93
CA GLU A 312 -12.25 -7.87 -8.09
C GLU A 312 -10.72 -7.78 -8.10
N THR A 313 -10.13 -7.27 -9.20
CA THR A 313 -8.67 -7.26 -9.38
C THR A 313 -8.04 -5.93 -8.99
N PHE A 314 -8.75 -4.83 -9.24
CA PHE A 314 -8.22 -3.46 -9.11
C PHE A 314 -9.08 -2.60 -8.18
N ASN A 315 -8.47 -1.55 -7.65
CA ASN A 315 -9.17 -0.56 -6.83
C ASN A 315 -10.10 0.36 -7.63
N MET A 316 -10.00 0.38 -8.95
CA MET A 316 -10.84 1.15 -9.87
C MET A 316 -11.02 2.64 -9.47
N GLY A 317 -9.96 3.27 -8.97
CA GLY A 317 -9.98 4.68 -8.55
C GLY A 317 -10.38 4.89 -7.08
N MET A 318 -10.81 3.88 -6.37
CA MET A 318 -11.24 3.91 -4.98
C MET A 318 -10.24 3.16 -4.11
N GLY A 319 -9.20 3.84 -3.63
CA GLY A 319 -8.07 3.18 -2.97
C GLY A 319 -8.34 2.81 -1.51
N PHE A 320 -9.27 3.50 -0.85
CA PHE A 320 -9.64 3.25 0.54
C PHE A 320 -11.09 3.67 0.77
N PHE A 321 -11.79 2.98 1.68
CA PHE A 321 -13.15 3.34 2.04
C PHE A 321 -13.27 3.68 3.53
N VAL A 322 -14.19 4.59 3.82
CA VAL A 322 -14.59 4.99 5.17
C VAL A 322 -16.08 4.76 5.31
N ILE A 323 -16.48 3.90 6.26
CA ILE A 323 -17.88 3.73 6.63
C ILE A 323 -18.17 4.60 7.85
N CYS A 324 -19.18 5.44 7.78
CA CYS A 324 -19.52 6.42 8.78
C CYS A 324 -21.03 6.61 8.90
N LYS A 325 -21.48 7.18 10.03
CA LYS A 325 -22.88 7.58 10.20
C LYS A 325 -23.24 8.64 9.14
N ASP A 326 -24.46 8.58 8.61
CA ASP A 326 -24.98 9.52 7.61
C ASP A 326 -24.77 10.99 7.99
N LYS A 327 -25.09 11.37 9.22
CA LYS A 327 -24.94 12.74 9.74
C LYS A 327 -23.51 13.27 9.77
N ASP A 328 -22.51 12.39 9.73
CA ASP A 328 -21.09 12.73 9.81
C ASP A 328 -20.43 12.80 8.43
N ALA A 329 -21.09 12.32 7.38
CA ALA A 329 -20.53 12.13 6.06
C ALA A 329 -20.01 13.43 5.43
N ASP A 330 -20.79 14.51 5.45
CA ASP A 330 -20.38 15.78 4.85
C ASP A 330 -19.17 16.40 5.55
N ASN A 331 -19.10 16.29 6.87
CA ASN A 331 -17.94 16.76 7.64
C ASN A 331 -16.68 15.94 7.31
N ILE A 332 -16.84 14.64 7.09
CA ILE A 332 -15.73 13.76 6.70
C ILE A 332 -15.22 14.10 5.30
N LEU A 333 -16.13 14.42 4.36
CA LEU A 333 -15.74 14.89 3.03
C LEU A 333 -14.91 16.19 3.06
N GLN A 334 -15.19 17.10 4.00
CA GLN A 334 -14.39 18.32 4.18
C GLN A 334 -12.95 18.02 4.68
N ILE A 335 -12.77 16.92 5.41
CA ILE A 335 -11.43 16.48 5.88
C ILE A 335 -10.68 15.76 4.75
N ALA A 336 -11.39 15.01 3.92
CA ALA A 336 -10.84 14.16 2.87
C ALA A 336 -11.08 14.80 1.49
N ASN A 337 -10.22 15.74 1.09
CA ASN A 337 -10.37 16.60 -0.10
C ASN A 337 -10.59 15.86 -1.45
N ASP A 338 -10.30 14.56 -1.51
CA ASP A 338 -10.32 13.73 -2.73
C ASP A 338 -11.25 12.51 -2.52
N ALA A 339 -12.41 12.76 -1.93
CA ALA A 339 -13.35 11.71 -1.56
C ALA A 339 -14.77 12.03 -2.05
N ALA A 340 -15.59 10.99 -2.15
CA ALA A 340 -17.02 11.13 -2.37
C ALA A 340 -17.81 10.02 -1.65
N ILE A 341 -19.09 10.29 -1.35
CA ILE A 341 -20.04 9.25 -0.94
C ILE A 341 -20.32 8.40 -2.18
N VAL A 342 -20.02 7.11 -2.08
CA VAL A 342 -20.16 6.14 -3.17
C VAL A 342 -21.27 5.12 -2.94
N GLY A 343 -21.86 5.11 -1.74
CA GLY A 343 -22.89 4.15 -1.39
C GLY A 343 -23.29 4.16 0.07
N GLU A 344 -23.94 3.09 0.50
CA GLU A 344 -24.47 2.95 1.84
C GLU A 344 -24.52 1.48 2.29
N VAL A 345 -24.66 1.30 3.61
CA VAL A 345 -24.84 -0.02 4.24
C VAL A 345 -26.33 -0.34 4.34
N ARG A 346 -26.72 -1.49 3.82
CA ARG A 346 -28.08 -1.99 3.83
C ARG A 346 -28.25 -3.27 4.64
N LYS A 347 -29.48 -3.58 4.97
CA LYS A 347 -29.84 -4.84 5.64
C LYS A 347 -29.65 -6.01 4.66
N SER A 348 -29.01 -7.07 5.13
CA SER A 348 -28.89 -8.34 4.42
C SER A 348 -28.94 -9.51 5.42
N ASN A 349 -29.11 -10.73 4.93
CA ASN A 349 -28.99 -11.95 5.72
C ASN A 349 -27.55 -12.50 5.75
N GLU A 350 -26.71 -12.00 4.86
CA GLU A 350 -25.29 -12.36 4.72
C GLU A 350 -24.46 -11.11 4.40
N THR A 351 -23.14 -11.22 4.50
CA THR A 351 -22.24 -10.12 4.13
C THR A 351 -21.93 -10.20 2.66
N VAL A 352 -22.38 -9.20 1.89
CA VAL A 352 -22.16 -9.08 0.43
C VAL A 352 -21.83 -7.65 0.05
N THR A 353 -21.09 -7.48 -1.04
CA THR A 353 -20.90 -6.17 -1.66
C THR A 353 -21.58 -6.14 -3.02
N VAL A 354 -22.38 -5.12 -3.27
CA VAL A 354 -23.12 -4.92 -4.50
C VAL A 354 -22.65 -3.65 -5.19
N LEU A 355 -22.18 -3.76 -6.41
CA LEU A 355 -21.89 -2.62 -7.29
C LEU A 355 -23.04 -2.41 -8.27
N GLU A 356 -23.65 -1.23 -8.25
CA GLU A 356 -24.57 -0.80 -9.29
C GLU A 356 -23.84 0.06 -10.32
N LYS A 357 -23.78 -0.41 -11.56
CA LYS A 357 -23.10 0.31 -12.65
C LYS A 357 -23.87 0.12 -13.95
N SER A 358 -24.19 1.22 -14.62
CA SER A 358 -24.92 1.21 -15.92
C SER A 358 -26.19 0.37 -15.89
N GLY A 359 -26.99 0.47 -14.80
CA GLY A 359 -28.24 -0.26 -14.62
C GLY A 359 -28.09 -1.76 -14.31
N LYS A 360 -26.87 -2.23 -14.07
CA LYS A 360 -26.58 -3.63 -13.71
C LYS A 360 -26.11 -3.73 -12.25
N LYS A 361 -26.55 -4.79 -11.58
CA LYS A 361 -26.05 -5.17 -10.26
C LYS A 361 -24.99 -6.26 -10.41
N ILE A 362 -23.84 -6.03 -9.79
CA ILE A 362 -22.74 -6.99 -9.76
C ILE A 362 -22.50 -7.34 -8.29
N VAL A 363 -22.61 -8.61 -7.94
CA VAL A 363 -22.49 -9.10 -6.57
C VAL A 363 -21.11 -9.71 -6.36
N PHE A 364 -20.49 -9.37 -5.22
CA PHE A 364 -19.19 -9.86 -4.76
C PHE A 364 -19.39 -10.59 -3.42
N GLU A 365 -19.33 -11.90 -3.47
CA GLU A 365 -19.53 -12.81 -2.34
C GLU A 365 -18.20 -13.41 -1.88
N GLY A 366 -18.14 -13.79 -0.61
CA GLY A 366 -17.00 -14.48 0.00
C GLY A 366 -15.75 -13.59 0.10
N TYR A 367 -14.83 -14.04 0.93
CA TYR A 367 -13.50 -13.46 1.09
C TYR A 367 -12.47 -14.60 1.09
#